data_de534383e81eac34a158ee4dafcb2cc0
#
_entry.id   de534383e81eac34a158ee4dafcb2cc0
#
_cell.length_a   1.000
_cell.length_b   1.000
_cell.length_c   1.000
_cell.angle_alpha   90.00
_cell.angle_beta   90.00
_cell.angle_gamma   90.00
#
_symmetry.space_group_name_H-M   'P 1'
#
loop_
_entity.id
_entity.type
_entity.pdbx_description
1 polymer ?
#
loop_
_entity_poly.entity_id
_entity_poly.type
_entity_poly.pdbx_seq_one_letter_code
_entity_poly.pdbx_strand_id
1 'polypeptide(L)'
;MDGAVSLVSVPIGHENVVVVGLDGSDSAERAVRWAAVEAVRRGAPLRIVHAELALPADALDMTGMARAALHEEAMSWVQKAAAEAQEVAPGVDVQVHVEVNTAAWLLEQESATAALVVVGSRGLGGFTGLMVGSVAVALSCHAKCPLVVVRGADPVPDGPVVVGINGSPQNWHVLDRAFEEAEARGTWLVGVHAWHPPMRNARIAESIGIVWTELDNVRQALVRQRLEACADRHPGVRVETHVVHGSPAQRLVEHAQGASLLVVGSRGAGGLRGTLLGSTSQAVLRQAPCPVLLVRPALDEQMGAVGGADWETGRRRSRCPVSAVPSPQPGVGLDQR
;
A
#
# COMPACT_ATOMS: atom_id res chain seq x y z
N MET A 1 35.60 -7.56 -6.54
CA MET A 1 35.13 -7.15 -5.18
C MET A 1 33.98 -8.05 -4.86
N ASP A 2 34.25 -9.02 -3.97
CA ASP A 2 33.26 -10.04 -3.62
C ASP A 2 32.12 -9.37 -2.82
N GLY A 3 30.96 -9.28 -3.44
CA GLY A 3 29.72 -8.89 -2.74
C GLY A 3 29.29 -10.03 -1.81
N ALA A 4 29.65 -9.92 -0.55
CA ALA A 4 29.31 -10.93 0.45
C ALA A 4 27.79 -10.90 0.66
N VAL A 5 27.11 -11.98 0.25
CA VAL A 5 25.72 -12.25 0.67
C VAL A 5 25.76 -12.64 2.14
N SER A 6 25.21 -11.80 3.02
CA SER A 6 25.22 -12.05 4.47
C SER A 6 23.96 -12.79 4.89
N LEU A 7 24.13 -13.98 5.48
CA LEU A 7 23.06 -14.68 6.18
C LEU A 7 22.86 -14.00 7.54
N VAL A 8 21.71 -13.38 7.77
CA VAL A 8 21.45 -12.58 8.98
C VAL A 8 20.46 -13.31 9.90
N SER A 9 20.88 -13.45 11.15
CA SER A 9 19.99 -13.74 12.28
C SER A 9 19.27 -12.43 12.65
N VAL A 10 17.93 -12.43 12.67
CA VAL A 10 17.09 -11.22 12.80
C VAL A 10 17.35 -10.49 14.13
N PRO A 11 17.81 -9.23 14.13
CA PRO A 11 17.86 -8.40 15.33
C PRO A 11 16.46 -7.81 15.64
N ILE A 12 16.13 -7.67 16.89
CA ILE A 12 14.90 -7.03 17.39
C ILE A 12 15.13 -5.51 17.38
N GLY A 13 14.71 -4.83 16.31
CA GLY A 13 14.76 -3.36 16.17
C GLY A 13 14.01 -2.92 14.91
N HIS A 14 13.46 -1.71 14.89
CA HIS A 14 12.92 -1.14 13.64
C HIS A 14 14.09 -0.90 12.68
N GLU A 15 14.28 -1.80 11.75
CA GLU A 15 15.27 -1.68 10.68
C GLU A 15 14.62 -0.96 9.50
N ASN A 16 15.31 0.02 8.92
CA ASN A 16 14.89 0.64 7.66
C ASN A 16 15.25 -0.31 6.49
N VAL A 17 14.62 -1.48 6.43
CA VAL A 17 14.88 -2.52 5.43
C VAL A 17 13.70 -2.67 4.48
N VAL A 18 13.97 -2.85 3.19
CA VAL A 18 12.98 -3.27 2.19
C VAL A 18 13.02 -4.79 2.10
N VAL A 19 11.92 -5.45 2.45
CA VAL A 19 11.80 -6.91 2.41
C VAL A 19 11.06 -7.32 1.14
N VAL A 20 11.55 -8.34 0.43
CA VAL A 20 10.87 -8.91 -0.74
C VAL A 20 10.71 -10.41 -0.59
N GLY A 21 9.49 -10.91 -0.82
CA GLY A 21 9.20 -12.34 -0.87
C GLY A 21 9.54 -12.96 -2.22
N LEU A 22 10.32 -14.05 -2.21
CA LEU A 22 10.74 -14.82 -3.38
C LEU A 22 10.19 -16.25 -3.30
N ASP A 23 9.60 -16.75 -4.39
CA ASP A 23 9.13 -18.14 -4.52
C ASP A 23 9.56 -18.80 -5.84
N GLY A 24 10.46 -18.15 -6.60
CA GLY A 24 10.93 -18.65 -7.89
C GLY A 24 9.99 -18.35 -9.07
N SER A 25 8.86 -17.69 -8.86
CA SER A 25 7.97 -17.28 -9.96
C SER A 25 8.45 -16.02 -10.65
N ASP A 26 8.12 -15.84 -11.96
CA ASP A 26 8.37 -14.61 -12.71
C ASP A 26 7.79 -13.36 -12.02
N SER A 27 6.69 -13.54 -11.27
CA SER A 27 6.07 -12.45 -10.51
C SER A 27 6.91 -12.03 -9.33
N ALA A 28 7.56 -12.97 -8.65
CA ALA A 28 8.49 -12.70 -7.56
C ALA A 28 9.80 -12.11 -8.07
N GLU A 29 10.32 -12.57 -9.22
CA GLU A 29 11.51 -11.98 -9.84
C GLU A 29 11.27 -10.49 -10.20
N ARG A 30 10.09 -10.15 -10.77
CA ARG A 30 9.71 -8.75 -10.99
C ARG A 30 9.62 -7.95 -9.68
N ALA A 31 9.11 -8.58 -8.61
CA ALA A 31 9.05 -7.96 -7.29
C ALA A 31 10.45 -7.68 -6.73
N VAL A 32 11.42 -8.57 -6.94
CA VAL A 32 12.82 -8.37 -6.56
C VAL A 32 13.43 -7.19 -7.30
N ARG A 33 13.27 -7.11 -8.63
CA ARG A 33 13.76 -5.97 -9.42
C ARG A 33 13.18 -4.64 -8.92
N TRP A 34 11.87 -4.61 -8.71
CA TRP A 34 11.20 -3.41 -8.20
C TRP A 34 11.70 -3.04 -6.79
N ALA A 35 11.83 -4.02 -5.89
CA ALA A 35 12.28 -3.81 -4.52
C ALA A 35 13.75 -3.34 -4.44
N ALA A 36 14.62 -3.80 -5.34
CA ALA A 36 16.00 -3.39 -5.41
C ALA A 36 16.13 -1.87 -5.74
N VAL A 37 15.40 -1.41 -6.75
CA VAL A 37 15.34 0.02 -7.11
C VAL A 37 14.75 0.84 -5.95
N GLU A 38 13.73 0.32 -5.29
CA GLU A 38 13.10 0.99 -4.16
C GLU A 38 14.01 1.06 -2.92
N ALA A 39 14.79 0.02 -2.66
CA ALA A 39 15.78 -0.02 -1.58
C ALA A 39 16.84 1.07 -1.76
N VAL A 40 17.39 1.19 -2.96
CA VAL A 40 18.35 2.27 -3.28
C VAL A 40 17.72 3.65 -3.13
N ARG A 41 16.47 3.85 -3.61
CA ARG A 41 15.75 5.13 -3.46
C ARG A 41 15.58 5.52 -2.00
N ARG A 42 15.38 4.54 -1.11
CA ARG A 42 15.22 4.76 0.34
C ARG A 42 16.52 4.81 1.11
N GLY A 43 17.66 4.55 0.47
CA GLY A 43 18.95 4.37 1.18
C GLY A 43 18.89 3.22 2.19
N ALA A 44 18.16 2.14 1.86
CA ALA A 44 17.87 1.00 2.71
C ALA A 44 18.48 -0.30 2.14
N PRO A 45 18.85 -1.28 2.96
CA PRO A 45 19.18 -2.61 2.47
C PRO A 45 17.93 -3.30 1.89
N LEU A 46 18.15 -4.23 0.96
CA LEU A 46 17.18 -5.16 0.43
C LEU A 46 17.32 -6.52 1.11
N ARG A 47 16.26 -7.03 1.73
CA ARG A 47 16.24 -8.40 2.27
C ARG A 47 15.35 -9.28 1.40
N ILE A 48 15.97 -10.27 0.73
CA ILE A 48 15.27 -11.29 -0.05
C ILE A 48 14.90 -12.43 0.90
N VAL A 49 13.60 -12.73 1.01
CA VAL A 49 13.05 -13.72 1.94
C VAL A 49 12.44 -14.87 1.15
N HIS A 50 12.88 -16.08 1.42
CA HIS A 50 12.31 -17.30 0.88
C HIS A 50 11.85 -18.23 2.01
N ALA A 51 10.65 -18.77 1.87
CA ALA A 51 10.10 -19.74 2.80
C ALA A 51 10.16 -21.14 2.17
N GLU A 52 10.95 -22.02 2.77
CA GLU A 52 11.00 -23.43 2.37
C GLU A 52 9.79 -24.21 2.90
N LEU A 53 9.31 -25.15 2.11
CA LEU A 53 8.19 -26.00 2.51
C LEU A 53 8.63 -26.98 3.63
N ALA A 54 7.91 -26.97 4.75
CA ALA A 54 8.06 -28.00 5.77
C ALA A 54 7.56 -29.35 5.23
N LEU A 55 8.46 -30.28 4.96
CA LEU A 55 8.10 -31.64 4.62
C LEU A 55 7.78 -32.42 5.89
N PRO A 56 6.67 -33.19 5.93
CA PRO A 56 6.40 -34.12 7.05
C PRO A 56 7.55 -35.13 7.22
N ALA A 57 7.97 -35.34 8.45
CA ALA A 57 9.15 -36.17 8.77
C ALA A 57 9.02 -37.64 8.34
N ASP A 58 7.80 -38.10 8.13
CA ASP A 58 7.43 -39.48 7.83
C ASP A 58 7.07 -39.75 6.37
N ALA A 59 6.91 -38.67 5.55
CA ALA A 59 6.26 -38.84 4.26
C ALA A 59 7.21 -39.17 3.10
N LEU A 60 8.49 -38.75 3.07
CA LEU A 60 9.29 -38.88 1.85
C LEU A 60 10.82 -38.90 2.03
N ASP A 61 11.34 -38.67 3.23
CA ASP A 61 12.79 -38.52 3.35
C ASP A 61 13.43 -39.44 4.40
N MET A 62 13.58 -40.72 4.06
CA MET A 62 14.37 -41.64 4.88
C MET A 62 15.89 -41.31 4.88
N THR A 63 16.34 -40.40 4.00
CA THR A 63 17.78 -40.15 3.80
C THR A 63 18.17 -38.66 3.90
N GLY A 64 17.24 -37.71 4.12
CA GLY A 64 17.51 -36.27 4.08
C GLY A 64 17.78 -35.70 2.68
N MET A 65 17.79 -36.53 1.63
CA MET A 65 18.15 -36.11 0.27
C MET A 65 17.13 -35.17 -0.36
N ALA A 66 15.84 -35.40 -0.15
CA ALA A 66 14.79 -34.54 -0.69
C ALA A 66 14.83 -33.14 -0.06
N ARG A 67 15.07 -33.06 1.26
CA ARG A 67 15.22 -31.77 1.93
C ARG A 67 16.46 -31.02 1.48
N ALA A 68 17.58 -31.73 1.30
CA ALA A 68 18.82 -31.12 0.79
C ALA A 68 18.63 -30.58 -0.63
N ALA A 69 17.95 -31.33 -1.51
CA ALA A 69 17.67 -30.89 -2.87
C ALA A 69 16.75 -29.65 -2.92
N LEU A 70 15.71 -29.59 -2.08
CA LEU A 70 14.84 -28.40 -1.99
C LEU A 70 15.60 -27.19 -1.46
N HIS A 71 16.46 -27.38 -0.48
CA HIS A 71 17.30 -26.30 0.04
C HIS A 71 18.29 -25.80 -1.00
N GLU A 72 18.92 -26.70 -1.76
CA GLU A 72 19.84 -26.35 -2.84
C GLU A 72 19.12 -25.56 -3.95
N GLU A 73 17.91 -25.97 -4.33
CA GLU A 73 17.07 -25.25 -5.28
C GLU A 73 16.68 -23.86 -4.74
N ALA A 74 16.24 -23.76 -3.50
CA ALA A 74 15.91 -22.47 -2.84
C ALA A 74 17.11 -21.52 -2.84
N MET A 75 18.29 -22.03 -2.47
CA MET A 75 19.53 -21.23 -2.48
C MET A 75 19.91 -20.79 -3.88
N SER A 76 19.69 -21.61 -4.91
CA SER A 76 19.89 -21.22 -6.31
C SER A 76 18.98 -20.05 -6.73
N TRP A 77 17.70 -20.09 -6.38
CA TRP A 77 16.76 -18.99 -6.67
C TRP A 77 17.16 -17.69 -5.95
N VAL A 78 17.55 -17.78 -4.70
CA VAL A 78 17.96 -16.64 -3.90
C VAL A 78 19.24 -16.00 -4.42
N GLN A 79 20.24 -16.80 -4.81
CA GLN A 79 21.50 -16.33 -5.38
C GLN A 79 21.26 -15.64 -6.72
N LYS A 80 20.43 -16.24 -7.60
CA LYS A 80 20.03 -15.64 -8.87
C LYS A 80 19.34 -14.29 -8.64
N ALA A 81 18.37 -14.24 -7.71
CA ALA A 81 17.62 -13.03 -7.39
C ALA A 81 18.52 -11.93 -6.80
N ALA A 82 19.50 -12.30 -5.97
CA ALA A 82 20.47 -11.35 -5.41
C ALA A 82 21.37 -10.75 -6.51
N ALA A 83 21.84 -11.58 -7.44
CA ALA A 83 22.63 -11.09 -8.57
C ALA A 83 21.81 -10.16 -9.48
N GLU A 84 20.56 -10.51 -9.79
CA GLU A 84 19.63 -9.67 -10.56
C GLU A 84 19.32 -8.34 -9.86
N ALA A 85 19.14 -8.35 -8.54
CA ALA A 85 18.94 -7.13 -7.76
C ALA A 85 20.14 -6.17 -7.85
N GLN A 86 21.36 -6.70 -7.79
CA GLN A 86 22.59 -5.91 -7.92
C GLN A 86 22.82 -5.40 -9.34
N GLU A 87 22.39 -6.15 -10.37
CA GLU A 87 22.45 -5.72 -11.77
C GLU A 87 21.49 -4.54 -12.03
N VAL A 88 20.24 -4.65 -11.56
CA VAL A 88 19.20 -3.62 -11.78
C VAL A 88 19.43 -2.39 -10.92
N ALA A 89 19.97 -2.56 -9.71
CA ALA A 89 20.20 -1.48 -8.74
C ALA A 89 21.65 -1.56 -8.19
N PRO A 90 22.64 -1.08 -8.96
CA PRO A 90 24.04 -1.12 -8.52
C PRO A 90 24.25 -0.41 -7.19
N GLY A 91 24.91 -1.10 -6.25
CA GLY A 91 25.18 -0.59 -4.91
C GLY A 91 24.12 -0.91 -3.86
N VAL A 92 23.06 -1.65 -4.23
CA VAL A 92 22.10 -2.15 -3.23
C VAL A 92 22.79 -3.14 -2.29
N ASP A 93 22.63 -2.95 -0.98
CA ASP A 93 23.03 -3.92 0.03
C ASP A 93 22.01 -5.05 0.10
N VAL A 94 22.39 -6.26 -0.32
CA VAL A 94 21.48 -7.41 -0.39
C VAL A 94 21.72 -8.37 0.77
N GLN A 95 20.70 -8.57 1.55
CA GLN A 95 20.61 -9.56 2.62
C GLN A 95 19.70 -10.71 2.17
N VAL A 96 19.93 -11.91 2.70
CA VAL A 96 19.14 -13.10 2.37
C VAL A 96 18.67 -13.76 3.67
N HIS A 97 17.38 -14.12 3.69
CA HIS A 97 16.78 -14.91 4.76
C HIS A 97 15.98 -16.09 4.17
N VAL A 98 16.44 -17.29 4.47
CA VAL A 98 15.76 -18.54 4.07
C VAL A 98 15.38 -19.31 5.34
N GLU A 99 14.11 -19.65 5.46
CA GLU A 99 13.59 -20.34 6.67
C GLU A 99 12.52 -21.37 6.28
N VAL A 100 12.51 -22.50 6.99
CA VAL A 100 11.47 -23.53 6.85
C VAL A 100 10.19 -23.08 7.57
N ASN A 101 9.27 -22.50 6.82
CA ASN A 101 8.00 -21.97 7.35
C ASN A 101 6.99 -21.74 6.21
N THR A 102 5.82 -21.19 6.53
CA THR A 102 4.91 -20.67 5.49
C THR A 102 5.31 -19.25 5.08
N ALA A 103 5.28 -18.96 3.79
CA ALA A 103 5.65 -17.63 3.26
C ALA A 103 4.84 -16.49 3.89
N ALA A 104 3.53 -16.72 4.13
CA ALA A 104 2.68 -15.70 4.73
C ALA A 104 3.11 -15.38 6.18
N TRP A 105 3.42 -16.39 6.98
CA TRP A 105 3.86 -16.21 8.35
C TRP A 105 5.24 -15.51 8.41
N LEU A 106 6.20 -16.02 7.63
CA LEU A 106 7.56 -15.48 7.62
C LEU A 106 7.57 -14.00 7.21
N LEU A 107 6.89 -13.65 6.13
CA LEU A 107 6.80 -12.26 5.68
C LEU A 107 5.97 -11.37 6.64
N GLU A 108 5.01 -11.93 7.36
CA GLU A 108 4.33 -11.19 8.44
C GLU A 108 5.30 -10.87 9.58
N GLN A 109 6.15 -11.81 9.99
CA GLN A 109 7.18 -11.56 11.01
C GLN A 109 8.17 -10.49 10.53
N GLU A 110 8.70 -10.61 9.31
CA GLU A 110 9.58 -9.61 8.70
C GLU A 110 8.93 -8.22 8.67
N SER A 111 7.62 -8.14 8.42
CA SER A 111 6.89 -6.88 8.36
C SER A 111 6.87 -6.09 9.67
N ALA A 112 7.19 -6.74 10.80
CA ALA A 112 7.21 -6.07 12.10
C ALA A 112 8.38 -5.07 12.25
N THR A 113 9.47 -5.30 11.52
CA THR A 113 10.69 -4.49 11.56
C THR A 113 10.99 -3.78 10.24
N ALA A 114 10.42 -4.25 9.14
CA ALA A 114 10.62 -3.70 7.81
C ALA A 114 9.98 -2.31 7.63
N ALA A 115 10.63 -1.47 6.83
CA ALA A 115 10.05 -0.22 6.34
C ALA A 115 8.99 -0.47 5.24
N LEU A 116 9.16 -1.56 4.49
CA LEU A 116 8.31 -1.95 3.38
C LEU A 116 8.41 -3.46 3.12
N VAL A 117 7.28 -4.13 2.91
CA VAL A 117 7.26 -5.49 2.34
C VAL A 117 6.79 -5.43 0.90
N VAL A 118 7.47 -6.17 0.03
CA VAL A 118 7.19 -6.26 -1.41
C VAL A 118 6.92 -7.71 -1.78
N VAL A 119 5.87 -7.97 -2.55
CA VAL A 119 5.55 -9.30 -3.06
C VAL A 119 5.07 -9.23 -4.52
N GLY A 120 5.23 -10.33 -5.24
CA GLY A 120 4.59 -10.51 -6.53
C GLY A 120 3.07 -10.65 -6.41
N SER A 121 2.36 -10.36 -7.48
CA SER A 121 0.89 -10.50 -7.50
C SER A 121 0.41 -11.93 -7.53
N ARG A 122 1.28 -12.90 -7.92
CA ARG A 122 1.02 -14.34 -7.99
C ARG A 122 2.29 -15.11 -7.63
N GLY A 123 2.17 -16.34 -7.18
CA GLY A 123 3.27 -17.25 -6.92
C GLY A 123 3.19 -18.53 -7.74
N LEU A 124 4.13 -19.46 -7.54
CA LEU A 124 4.21 -20.75 -8.23
C LEU A 124 2.95 -21.61 -8.08
N GLY A 125 2.25 -21.51 -6.94
CA GLY A 125 1.01 -22.25 -6.66
C GLY A 125 -0.26 -21.62 -7.25
N GLY A 126 -0.14 -20.64 -8.15
CA GLY A 126 -1.27 -19.89 -8.69
C GLY A 126 -2.23 -20.76 -9.50
N PHE A 127 -3.38 -21.10 -8.91
CA PHE A 127 -4.51 -21.66 -9.66
C PHE A 127 -4.87 -20.70 -10.79
N THR A 128 -4.99 -21.24 -12.01
CA THR A 128 -5.48 -20.51 -13.18
C THR A 128 -6.89 -19.99 -12.87
N GLY A 129 -7.00 -18.69 -12.57
CA GLY A 129 -8.27 -18.04 -12.20
C GLY A 129 -8.21 -17.14 -10.97
N LEU A 130 -7.25 -17.32 -10.06
CA LEU A 130 -7.03 -16.38 -8.96
C LEU A 130 -6.17 -15.21 -9.45
N MET A 131 -6.72 -14.00 -9.35
CA MET A 131 -6.06 -12.77 -9.83
C MET A 131 -5.01 -12.22 -8.85
N VAL A 132 -4.98 -12.70 -7.58
CA VAL A 132 -4.05 -12.27 -6.53
C VAL A 132 -3.63 -13.49 -5.70
N GLY A 133 -2.35 -13.63 -5.41
CA GLY A 133 -1.78 -14.75 -4.64
C GLY A 133 -2.23 -14.73 -3.16
N SER A 134 -2.29 -15.92 -2.55
CA SER A 134 -2.68 -16.10 -1.14
C SER A 134 -1.78 -15.34 -0.16
N VAL A 135 -0.47 -15.28 -0.43
CA VAL A 135 0.50 -14.52 0.39
C VAL A 135 0.20 -13.02 0.35
N ALA A 136 -0.03 -12.44 -0.85
CA ALA A 136 -0.38 -11.03 -0.98
C ALA A 136 -1.71 -10.70 -0.27
N VAL A 137 -2.70 -11.60 -0.33
CA VAL A 137 -3.96 -11.44 0.42
C VAL A 137 -3.72 -11.51 1.92
N ALA A 138 -2.98 -12.49 2.42
CA ALA A 138 -2.67 -12.64 3.85
C ALA A 138 -1.93 -11.40 4.38
N LEU A 139 -0.88 -10.95 3.69
CA LEU A 139 -0.11 -9.77 4.09
C LEU A 139 -0.92 -8.48 4.03
N SER A 140 -1.83 -8.34 3.07
CA SER A 140 -2.73 -7.17 3.02
C SER A 140 -3.59 -7.04 4.27
N CYS A 141 -3.81 -8.16 4.99
CA CYS A 141 -4.56 -8.23 6.23
C CYS A 141 -3.68 -8.12 7.50
N HIS A 142 -2.48 -8.67 7.49
CA HIS A 142 -1.69 -8.92 8.69
C HIS A 142 -0.35 -8.18 8.75
N ALA A 143 0.23 -7.72 7.63
CA ALA A 143 1.49 -7.00 7.64
C ALA A 143 1.48 -5.80 8.59
N LYS A 144 2.59 -5.53 9.28
CA LYS A 144 2.73 -4.45 10.28
C LYS A 144 3.25 -3.16 9.65
N CYS A 145 3.83 -3.23 8.45
CA CYS A 145 4.30 -2.10 7.65
C CYS A 145 3.50 -1.97 6.34
N PRO A 146 3.73 -0.92 5.53
CA PRO A 146 3.19 -0.82 4.18
C PRO A 146 3.57 -2.02 3.32
N LEU A 147 2.65 -2.43 2.43
CA LEU A 147 2.82 -3.57 1.52
C LEU A 147 2.72 -3.11 0.07
N VAL A 148 3.71 -3.45 -0.75
CA VAL A 148 3.62 -3.30 -2.20
C VAL A 148 3.37 -4.65 -2.85
N VAL A 149 2.36 -4.69 -3.71
CA VAL A 149 2.10 -5.81 -4.61
C VAL A 149 2.51 -5.41 -6.01
N VAL A 150 3.60 -6.01 -6.50
CA VAL A 150 4.13 -5.75 -7.84
C VAL A 150 3.32 -6.52 -8.88
N ARG A 151 2.77 -5.77 -9.84
CA ARG A 151 1.89 -6.30 -10.87
C ARG A 151 1.85 -5.38 -12.09
N GLY A 152 1.15 -5.81 -13.13
CA GLY A 152 1.03 -5.06 -14.38
C GLY A 152 2.27 -5.15 -15.26
N ALA A 153 2.44 -4.18 -16.13
CA ALA A 153 3.67 -3.96 -16.87
C ALA A 153 4.76 -3.40 -15.96
N ASP A 154 5.99 -3.35 -16.45
CA ASP A 154 7.05 -2.65 -15.73
C ASP A 154 6.64 -1.20 -15.50
N PRO A 155 6.86 -0.68 -14.28
CA PRO A 155 6.42 0.67 -13.95
C PRO A 155 7.12 1.68 -14.86
N VAL A 156 6.37 2.70 -15.29
CA VAL A 156 6.92 3.84 -16.02
C VAL A 156 7.75 4.66 -15.01
N PRO A 157 9.08 4.77 -15.17
CA PRO A 157 9.94 5.39 -14.16
C PRO A 157 9.50 6.81 -13.79
N ASP A 158 9.10 7.61 -14.79
CA ASP A 158 8.67 9.00 -14.65
C ASP A 158 7.15 9.16 -14.58
N GLY A 159 6.41 8.05 -14.42
CA GLY A 159 4.95 8.08 -14.29
C GLY A 159 4.50 8.67 -12.95
N PRO A 160 3.27 9.20 -12.85
CA PRO A 160 2.74 9.76 -11.62
C PRO A 160 2.58 8.71 -10.52
N VAL A 161 2.55 9.20 -9.28
CA VAL A 161 1.94 8.45 -8.18
C VAL A 161 0.44 8.76 -8.17
N VAL A 162 -0.40 7.73 -8.25
CA VAL A 162 -1.85 7.87 -8.18
C VAL A 162 -2.33 7.50 -6.78
N VAL A 163 -3.23 8.30 -6.19
CA VAL A 163 -3.77 8.00 -4.85
C VAL A 163 -5.29 8.01 -4.83
N GLY A 164 -5.87 7.00 -4.16
CA GLY A 164 -7.30 6.92 -3.91
C GLY A 164 -7.73 7.78 -2.70
N ILE A 165 -8.66 8.70 -2.92
CA ILE A 165 -9.21 9.57 -1.89
C ILE A 165 -10.63 9.11 -1.56
N ASN A 166 -10.87 8.65 -0.33
CA ASN A 166 -12.17 8.13 0.07
C ASN A 166 -13.03 9.12 0.88
N GLY A 167 -12.50 10.31 1.14
CA GLY A 167 -13.21 11.35 1.88
C GLY A 167 -13.29 11.14 3.40
N SER A 168 -12.84 10.02 3.97
CA SER A 168 -12.84 9.81 5.42
C SER A 168 -11.70 10.56 6.12
N PRO A 169 -11.86 10.92 7.42
CA PRO A 169 -10.76 11.52 8.19
C PRO A 169 -9.52 10.61 8.25
N GLN A 170 -9.70 9.30 8.24
CA GLN A 170 -8.60 8.33 8.31
C GLN A 170 -7.79 8.21 7.00
N ASN A 171 -8.21 8.88 5.93
CA ASN A 171 -7.49 8.83 4.66
C ASN A 171 -6.18 9.66 4.66
N TRP A 172 -5.95 10.48 5.67
CA TRP A 172 -4.76 11.34 5.71
C TRP A 172 -3.44 10.56 5.66
N HIS A 173 -3.31 9.40 6.32
CA HIS A 173 -2.12 8.56 6.24
C HIS A 173 -1.83 8.08 4.79
N VAL A 174 -2.90 7.78 4.04
CA VAL A 174 -2.77 7.34 2.65
C VAL A 174 -2.29 8.48 1.77
N LEU A 175 -2.82 9.70 2.02
CA LEU A 175 -2.39 10.91 1.31
C LEU A 175 -0.94 11.26 1.64
N ASP A 176 -0.60 11.30 2.93
CA ASP A 176 0.74 11.60 3.41
C ASP A 176 1.78 10.66 2.77
N ARG A 177 1.49 9.36 2.84
CA ARG A 177 2.35 8.36 2.19
C ARG A 177 2.45 8.55 0.68
N ALA A 178 1.36 8.92 0.00
CA ALA A 178 1.39 9.15 -1.44
C ALA A 178 2.24 10.37 -1.83
N PHE A 179 2.23 11.42 -1.02
CA PHE A 179 3.12 12.57 -1.19
C PHE A 179 4.59 12.19 -0.98
N GLU A 180 4.92 11.46 0.09
CA GLU A 180 6.27 10.92 0.32
C GLU A 180 6.76 10.09 -0.87
N GLU A 181 5.89 9.23 -1.42
CA GLU A 181 6.23 8.40 -2.57
C GLU A 181 6.42 9.23 -3.86
N ALA A 182 5.64 10.27 -4.08
CA ALA A 182 5.81 11.18 -5.22
C ALA A 182 7.10 12.00 -5.11
N GLU A 183 7.39 12.53 -3.91
CA GLU A 183 8.60 13.28 -3.62
C GLU A 183 9.86 12.41 -3.80
N ALA A 184 9.85 11.19 -3.23
CA ALA A 184 10.98 10.25 -3.35
C ALA A 184 11.25 9.80 -4.80
N ARG A 185 10.24 9.86 -5.68
CA ARG A 185 10.36 9.55 -7.11
C ARG A 185 10.62 10.78 -7.97
N GLY A 186 10.58 11.99 -7.41
CA GLY A 186 10.70 13.23 -8.16
C GLY A 186 9.59 13.42 -9.20
N THR A 187 8.37 12.92 -8.93
CA THR A 187 7.24 12.94 -9.86
C THR A 187 6.03 13.67 -9.25
N TRP A 188 4.95 13.78 -10.02
CA TRP A 188 3.73 14.43 -9.55
C TRP A 188 2.73 13.42 -8.95
N LEU A 189 1.80 13.95 -8.17
CA LEU A 189 0.73 13.19 -7.53
C LEU A 189 -0.60 13.41 -8.27
N VAL A 190 -1.33 12.32 -8.54
CA VAL A 190 -2.68 12.34 -9.09
C VAL A 190 -3.65 11.84 -8.03
N GLY A 191 -4.42 12.76 -7.45
CA GLY A 191 -5.45 12.44 -6.46
C GLY A 191 -6.79 12.11 -7.13
N VAL A 192 -7.32 10.91 -6.91
CA VAL A 192 -8.58 10.45 -7.51
C VAL A 192 -9.63 10.22 -6.43
N HIS A 193 -10.71 11.00 -6.47
CA HIS A 193 -11.91 10.79 -5.66
C HIS A 193 -13.06 10.34 -6.55
N ALA A 194 -13.43 9.07 -6.42
CA ALA A 194 -14.56 8.50 -7.15
C ALA A 194 -15.78 8.34 -6.23
N TRP A 195 -16.94 8.74 -6.71
CA TRP A 195 -18.17 8.65 -5.93
C TRP A 195 -19.38 8.29 -6.79
N HIS A 196 -20.39 7.72 -6.16
CA HIS A 196 -21.67 7.46 -6.79
C HIS A 196 -22.69 8.46 -6.29
N PRO A 197 -23.46 9.08 -7.18
CA PRO A 197 -24.65 9.81 -6.78
C PRO A 197 -25.59 8.87 -5.98
N PRO A 198 -26.15 9.32 -4.85
CA PRO A 198 -27.02 8.48 -4.02
C PRO A 198 -28.32 8.06 -4.74
N MET A 199 -28.67 8.81 -5.79
CA MET A 199 -29.85 8.51 -6.63
C MET A 199 -29.42 8.33 -8.08
N ARG A 200 -29.70 7.15 -8.64
CA ARG A 200 -29.42 6.84 -10.06
C ARG A 200 -30.39 7.50 -11.03
N ASN A 201 -31.53 8.00 -10.54
CA ASN A 201 -32.56 8.63 -11.37
C ASN A 201 -32.42 10.16 -11.29
N ALA A 202 -31.82 10.75 -12.33
CA ALA A 202 -31.58 12.19 -12.42
C ALA A 202 -32.89 13.01 -12.31
N ARG A 203 -34.01 12.52 -12.87
CA ARG A 203 -35.31 13.21 -12.80
C ARG A 203 -35.86 13.30 -11.37
N ILE A 204 -35.65 12.25 -10.55
CA ILE A 204 -36.08 12.29 -9.15
C ILE A 204 -35.19 13.26 -8.37
N ALA A 205 -33.88 13.27 -8.62
CA ALA A 205 -32.96 14.18 -7.99
C ALA A 205 -33.29 15.65 -8.28
N GLU A 206 -33.55 15.97 -9.54
CA GLU A 206 -33.98 17.29 -9.97
C GLU A 206 -35.32 17.72 -9.33
N SER A 207 -36.28 16.80 -9.22
CA SER A 207 -37.60 17.08 -8.61
C SER A 207 -37.55 17.42 -7.12
N ILE A 208 -36.45 17.02 -6.43
CA ILE A 208 -36.22 17.35 -5.00
C ILE A 208 -35.11 18.41 -4.84
N GLY A 209 -34.75 19.12 -5.92
CA GLY A 209 -33.81 20.24 -5.91
C GLY A 209 -32.33 19.87 -5.73
N ILE A 210 -31.95 18.62 -6.03
CA ILE A 210 -30.53 18.23 -6.00
C ILE A 210 -29.88 18.66 -7.30
N VAL A 211 -28.94 19.59 -7.20
CA VAL A 211 -28.10 20.06 -8.32
C VAL A 211 -26.76 19.32 -8.23
N TRP A 212 -26.54 18.37 -9.14
CA TRP A 212 -25.33 17.52 -9.16
C TRP A 212 -24.05 18.34 -9.27
N THR A 213 -24.05 19.44 -10.03
CA THR A 213 -22.89 20.33 -10.17
C THR A 213 -22.49 21.00 -8.85
N GLU A 214 -23.44 21.33 -7.98
CA GLU A 214 -23.14 21.87 -6.66
C GLU A 214 -22.49 20.82 -5.75
N LEU A 215 -23.00 19.58 -5.79
CA LEU A 215 -22.41 18.46 -5.06
C LEU A 215 -20.97 18.16 -5.54
N ASP A 216 -20.73 18.20 -6.85
CA ASP A 216 -19.40 18.03 -7.41
C ASP A 216 -18.45 19.14 -6.95
N ASN A 217 -18.90 20.40 -6.99
CA ASN A 217 -18.11 21.54 -6.51
C ASN A 217 -17.74 21.43 -5.04
N VAL A 218 -18.69 21.03 -4.18
CA VAL A 218 -18.43 20.80 -2.75
C VAL A 218 -17.41 19.69 -2.56
N ARG A 219 -17.53 18.57 -3.30
CA ARG A 219 -16.56 17.47 -3.22
C ARG A 219 -15.18 17.86 -3.73
N GLN A 220 -15.12 18.61 -4.84
CA GLN A 220 -13.86 19.14 -5.34
C GLN A 220 -13.18 20.05 -4.33
N ALA A 221 -13.94 20.94 -3.68
CA ALA A 221 -13.40 21.81 -2.64
C ALA A 221 -12.86 21.01 -1.44
N LEU A 222 -13.59 20.00 -0.96
CA LEU A 222 -13.15 19.13 0.13
C LEU A 222 -11.90 18.33 -0.21
N VAL A 223 -11.84 17.77 -1.41
CA VAL A 223 -10.66 17.00 -1.86
C VAL A 223 -9.46 17.92 -2.00
N ARG A 224 -9.64 19.11 -2.59
CA ARG A 224 -8.58 20.11 -2.73
C ARG A 224 -8.05 20.54 -1.37
N GLN A 225 -8.92 20.91 -0.43
CA GLN A 225 -8.53 21.30 0.93
C GLN A 225 -7.66 20.24 1.64
N ARG A 226 -7.99 18.96 1.46
CA ARG A 226 -7.22 17.85 2.04
C ARG A 226 -5.87 17.67 1.40
N LEU A 227 -5.80 17.80 0.08
CA LEU A 227 -4.54 17.72 -0.64
C LEU A 227 -3.62 18.91 -0.33
N GLU A 228 -4.18 20.13 -0.23
CA GLU A 228 -3.45 21.34 0.14
C GLU A 228 -2.82 21.20 1.53
N ALA A 229 -3.55 20.67 2.52
CA ALA A 229 -3.03 20.43 3.86
C ALA A 229 -1.84 19.44 3.92
N CYS A 230 -1.72 18.55 2.93
CA CYS A 230 -0.54 17.68 2.77
C CYS A 230 0.54 18.35 1.91
N ALA A 231 0.15 19.08 0.86
CA ALA A 231 1.06 19.77 -0.06
C ALA A 231 1.96 20.79 0.64
N ASP A 232 1.48 21.45 1.69
CA ASP A 232 2.26 22.39 2.49
C ASP A 232 3.54 21.75 3.09
N ARG A 233 3.52 20.43 3.30
CA ARG A 233 4.67 19.66 3.81
C ARG A 233 5.57 19.13 2.70
N HIS A 234 5.07 19.10 1.46
CA HIS A 234 5.74 18.58 0.28
C HIS A 234 5.71 19.59 -0.88
N PRO A 235 6.31 20.79 -0.71
CA PRO A 235 6.15 21.91 -1.66
C PRO A 235 6.72 21.62 -3.06
N GLY A 236 7.56 20.59 -3.19
CA GLY A 236 8.11 20.15 -4.48
C GLY A 236 7.20 19.25 -5.30
N VAL A 237 6.09 18.77 -4.72
CA VAL A 237 5.20 17.82 -5.39
C VAL A 237 4.04 18.54 -6.09
N ARG A 238 4.03 18.50 -7.42
CA ARG A 238 2.89 18.97 -8.21
C ARG A 238 1.71 18.02 -7.99
N VAL A 239 0.50 18.56 -7.81
CA VAL A 239 -0.72 17.77 -7.56
C VAL A 239 -1.75 18.02 -8.65
N GLU A 240 -2.28 16.95 -9.22
CA GLU A 240 -3.46 16.94 -10.07
C GLU A 240 -4.63 16.27 -9.33
N THR A 241 -5.85 16.77 -9.49
CA THR A 241 -7.02 16.29 -8.75
C THR A 241 -8.15 15.94 -9.70
N HIS A 242 -8.68 14.72 -9.56
CA HIS A 242 -9.82 14.22 -10.31
C HIS A 242 -10.96 13.80 -9.36
N VAL A 243 -12.08 14.49 -9.46
CA VAL A 243 -13.35 14.08 -8.82
C VAL A 243 -14.25 13.53 -9.92
N VAL A 244 -14.52 12.23 -9.85
CA VAL A 244 -15.18 11.50 -10.94
C VAL A 244 -16.35 10.66 -10.46
N HIS A 245 -17.34 10.45 -11.31
CA HIS A 245 -18.45 9.55 -11.02
C HIS A 245 -18.09 8.11 -11.39
N GLY A 246 -18.49 7.16 -10.57
CA GLY A 246 -18.36 5.74 -10.87
C GLY A 246 -17.73 4.91 -9.76
N SER A 247 -17.46 3.65 -10.06
CA SER A 247 -16.81 2.72 -9.14
C SER A 247 -15.40 3.19 -8.78
N PRO A 248 -15.07 3.37 -7.48
CA PRO A 248 -13.75 3.80 -7.07
C PRO A 248 -12.63 2.92 -7.62
N ALA A 249 -12.81 1.60 -7.60
CA ALA A 249 -11.79 0.69 -8.10
C ALA A 249 -11.56 0.85 -9.61
N GLN A 250 -12.64 0.95 -10.39
CA GLN A 250 -12.54 1.13 -11.84
C GLN A 250 -11.85 2.46 -12.18
N ARG A 251 -12.26 3.56 -11.54
CA ARG A 251 -11.67 4.88 -11.80
C ARG A 251 -10.20 4.96 -11.39
N LEU A 252 -9.82 4.33 -10.28
CA LEU A 252 -8.42 4.22 -9.89
C LEU A 252 -7.59 3.44 -10.90
N VAL A 253 -8.09 2.31 -11.40
CA VAL A 253 -7.41 1.51 -12.43
C VAL A 253 -7.24 2.30 -13.74
N GLU A 254 -8.27 3.05 -14.16
CA GLU A 254 -8.21 3.90 -15.35
C GLU A 254 -7.14 5.00 -15.22
N HIS A 255 -7.10 5.71 -14.08
CA HIS A 255 -6.11 6.77 -13.83
C HIS A 255 -4.71 6.24 -13.53
N ALA A 256 -4.58 4.97 -13.17
CA ALA A 256 -3.29 4.33 -12.92
C ALA A 256 -2.59 3.83 -14.20
N GLN A 257 -3.18 4.02 -15.38
CA GLN A 257 -2.50 3.72 -16.66
C GLN A 257 -1.28 4.63 -16.81
N GLY A 258 -0.11 4.02 -16.98
CA GLY A 258 1.17 4.76 -17.06
C GLY A 258 1.67 5.33 -15.74
N ALA A 259 1.05 4.99 -14.60
CA ALA A 259 1.53 5.39 -13.29
C ALA A 259 2.75 4.56 -12.84
N SER A 260 3.64 5.19 -12.06
CA SER A 260 4.75 4.51 -11.40
C SER A 260 4.29 3.72 -10.17
N LEU A 261 3.23 4.18 -9.49
CA LEU A 261 2.69 3.58 -8.28
C LEU A 261 1.22 3.98 -8.08
N LEU A 262 0.38 3.03 -7.64
CA LEU A 262 -0.98 3.31 -7.17
C LEU A 262 -1.06 3.10 -5.66
N VAL A 263 -1.40 4.16 -4.91
CA VAL A 263 -1.49 4.16 -3.44
C VAL A 263 -2.94 4.09 -3.00
N VAL A 264 -3.27 3.10 -2.18
CA VAL A 264 -4.61 2.94 -1.61
C VAL A 264 -4.55 2.53 -0.14
N GLY A 265 -5.53 2.92 0.63
CA GLY A 265 -5.68 2.42 2.00
C GLY A 265 -6.12 0.95 2.01
N SER A 266 -5.68 0.17 2.99
CA SER A 266 -6.13 -1.21 3.16
C SER A 266 -7.63 -1.30 3.49
N ARG A 267 -8.23 -0.24 4.06
CA ARG A 267 -9.65 -0.12 4.39
C ARG A 267 -10.28 1.12 3.76
N GLY A 268 -11.59 1.07 3.51
CA GLY A 268 -12.39 2.19 2.99
C GLY A 268 -13.20 2.90 4.09
N ALA A 269 -13.90 3.98 3.71
CA ALA A 269 -14.76 4.78 4.60
C ALA A 269 -15.94 3.99 5.22
N GLY A 270 -16.35 2.88 4.61
CA GLY A 270 -17.48 2.05 5.05
C GLY A 270 -17.09 0.85 5.91
N GLY A 271 -15.92 0.85 6.54
CA GLY A 271 -15.30 -0.27 7.24
C GLY A 271 -16.27 -1.09 8.10
N LEU A 272 -16.84 -2.14 7.54
CA LEU A 272 -17.49 -3.20 8.30
C LEU A 272 -16.44 -3.77 9.26
N ARG A 273 -16.71 -3.67 10.56
CA ARG A 273 -15.89 -4.32 11.60
C ARG A 273 -15.83 -5.81 11.27
N GLY A 274 -14.63 -6.31 10.94
CA GLY A 274 -14.41 -7.72 10.60
C GLY A 274 -13.94 -7.99 9.17
N THR A 275 -14.04 -7.06 8.21
CA THR A 275 -13.42 -7.24 6.89
C THR A 275 -11.96 -6.80 6.94
N LEU A 276 -11.09 -7.73 6.62
CA LEU A 276 -9.64 -7.54 6.71
C LEU A 276 -9.11 -6.59 5.63
N LEU A 277 -9.77 -6.52 4.46
CA LEU A 277 -9.40 -5.66 3.32
C LEU A 277 -10.64 -5.03 2.68
N GLY A 278 -10.55 -3.74 2.31
CA GLY A 278 -11.64 -3.00 1.66
C GLY A 278 -11.93 -3.49 0.23
N SER A 279 -13.19 -3.41 -0.19
CA SER A 279 -13.63 -3.86 -1.53
C SER A 279 -12.89 -3.15 -2.68
N THR A 280 -12.64 -1.84 -2.55
CA THR A 280 -11.86 -1.06 -3.52
C THR A 280 -10.43 -1.58 -3.61
N SER A 281 -9.77 -1.79 -2.48
CA SER A 281 -8.38 -2.26 -2.41
C SER A 281 -8.25 -3.68 -2.97
N GLN A 282 -9.22 -4.57 -2.69
CA GLN A 282 -9.27 -5.90 -3.29
C GLN A 282 -9.42 -5.85 -4.83
N ALA A 283 -10.32 -5.00 -5.33
CA ALA A 283 -10.53 -4.88 -6.77
C ALA A 283 -9.32 -4.24 -7.47
N VAL A 284 -8.70 -3.23 -6.86
CA VAL A 284 -7.45 -2.61 -7.35
C VAL A 284 -6.32 -3.63 -7.40
N LEU A 285 -6.11 -4.43 -6.34
CA LEU A 285 -5.12 -5.49 -6.32
C LEU A 285 -5.30 -6.52 -7.44
N ARG A 286 -6.52 -6.70 -7.93
CA ARG A 286 -6.81 -7.63 -9.04
C ARG A 286 -6.58 -7.04 -10.42
N GLN A 287 -6.70 -5.71 -10.59
CA GLN A 287 -6.86 -5.08 -11.90
C GLN A 287 -5.85 -3.96 -12.19
N ALA A 288 -5.11 -3.47 -11.19
CA ALA A 288 -4.19 -2.35 -11.39
C ALA A 288 -3.15 -2.66 -12.48
N PRO A 289 -2.83 -1.70 -13.35
CA PRO A 289 -1.85 -1.85 -14.42
C PRO A 289 -0.41 -1.60 -13.96
N CYS A 290 -0.21 -1.15 -12.72
CA CYS A 290 1.07 -0.79 -12.12
C CYS A 290 1.18 -1.38 -10.69
N PRO A 291 2.34 -1.29 -10.02
CA PRO A 291 2.50 -1.66 -8.61
C PRO A 291 1.51 -0.95 -7.70
N VAL A 292 1.01 -1.66 -6.68
CA VAL A 292 0.01 -1.12 -5.73
C VAL A 292 0.61 -1.09 -4.33
N LEU A 293 0.67 0.09 -3.73
CA LEU A 293 1.03 0.29 -2.33
C LEU A 293 -0.25 0.31 -1.47
N LEU A 294 -0.32 -0.65 -0.56
CA LEU A 294 -1.34 -0.70 0.47
C LEU A 294 -0.84 -0.03 1.75
N VAL A 295 -1.51 1.04 2.16
CA VAL A 295 -1.22 1.77 3.39
C VAL A 295 -2.20 1.33 4.47
N ARG A 296 -1.68 0.96 5.64
CA ARG A 296 -2.49 0.60 6.81
C ARG A 296 -2.51 1.77 7.81
N PRO A 297 -3.62 1.96 8.55
CA PRO A 297 -3.63 2.86 9.70
C PRO A 297 -2.60 2.40 10.73
N ALA A 298 -1.94 3.34 11.41
CA ALA A 298 -1.03 3.02 12.51
C ALA A 298 -1.75 2.24 13.62
N LEU A 299 -1.03 1.31 14.28
CA LEU A 299 -1.60 0.42 15.31
C LEU A 299 -2.27 1.19 16.46
N ASP A 300 -1.75 2.36 16.83
CA ASP A 300 -2.29 3.21 17.89
C ASP A 300 -3.70 3.75 17.60
N GLU A 301 -4.07 3.88 16.33
CA GLU A 301 -5.41 4.34 15.95
C GLU A 301 -6.43 3.21 15.85
N GLN A 302 -5.98 1.97 15.73
CA GLN A 302 -6.87 0.80 15.78
C GLN A 302 -7.45 0.60 17.19
N MET A 303 -6.72 0.99 18.24
CA MET A 303 -7.16 0.90 19.64
C MET A 303 -8.05 2.08 20.05
N GLY A 304 -7.87 3.26 19.48
CA GLY A 304 -8.69 4.45 19.75
C GLY A 304 -10.13 4.36 19.23
N ALA A 305 -10.41 3.45 18.30
CA ALA A 305 -11.77 3.24 17.78
C ALA A 305 -12.63 2.30 18.66
N VAL A 306 -12.07 1.74 19.73
CA VAL A 306 -12.77 0.83 20.67
C VAL A 306 -13.34 1.55 21.90
N GLY A 307 -12.87 2.77 22.19
CA GLY A 307 -13.33 3.62 23.31
C GLY A 307 -14.13 4.80 22.79
N GLY A 308 -15.44 4.75 22.93
CA GLY A 308 -16.27 5.95 22.81
C GLY A 308 -15.93 6.94 23.93
N ALA A 309 -15.91 8.23 23.59
CA ALA A 309 -15.89 9.40 24.47
C ALA A 309 -14.72 9.48 25.47
N ASP A 310 -13.69 10.27 25.08
CA ASP A 310 -13.06 11.27 25.93
C ASP A 310 -11.99 12.03 25.12
N TRP A 311 -12.38 13.18 24.57
CA TRP A 311 -11.49 14.11 23.82
C TRP A 311 -10.87 15.20 24.70
N GLU A 312 -10.98 15.08 26.00
CA GLU A 312 -10.47 16.07 26.98
C GLU A 312 -9.23 15.55 27.72
N THR A 313 -8.08 15.46 27.07
CA THR A 313 -6.78 15.75 27.74
C THR A 313 -5.67 15.85 26.70
N GLY A 314 -5.27 17.09 26.41
CA GLY A 314 -4.20 17.40 25.48
C GLY A 314 -2.83 16.96 25.96
N ARG A 315 -2.09 16.21 25.13
CA ARG A 315 -0.62 16.30 25.06
C ARG A 315 -0.18 16.29 23.60
N ARG A 316 0.48 17.36 23.23
CA ARG A 316 1.02 17.66 21.91
C ARG A 316 2.09 16.65 21.52
N ARG A 317 1.84 15.87 20.48
CA ARG A 317 2.88 15.40 19.57
C ARG A 317 2.47 15.89 18.20
N SER A 318 3.42 16.39 17.42
CA SER A 318 3.27 17.05 16.14
C SER A 318 2.29 16.33 15.20
N ARG A 319 1.05 16.82 15.16
CA ARG A 319 -0.04 16.36 14.31
C ARG A 319 -0.55 17.54 13.52
N CYS A 320 -0.87 17.32 12.24
CA CYS A 320 -1.55 18.32 11.43
C CYS A 320 -2.69 18.97 12.22
N PRO A 321 -2.75 20.29 12.35
CA PRO A 321 -3.90 20.96 12.96
C PRO A 321 -5.08 20.86 11.98
N VAL A 322 -6.06 20.03 12.30
CA VAL A 322 -7.40 20.18 11.74
C VAL A 322 -7.95 21.46 12.34
N SER A 323 -7.85 22.58 11.62
CA SER A 323 -8.50 23.82 12.02
C SER A 323 -10.00 23.58 12.08
N ALA A 324 -10.55 23.77 13.27
CA ALA A 324 -11.97 23.71 13.54
C ALA A 324 -12.71 24.71 12.61
N VAL A 325 -13.70 24.22 11.91
CA VAL A 325 -14.70 25.04 11.21
C VAL A 325 -15.41 25.87 12.30
N PRO A 326 -15.45 27.22 12.22
CA PRO A 326 -16.22 28.00 13.16
C PRO A 326 -17.72 27.72 12.96
N SER A 327 -18.39 27.34 14.05
CA SER A 327 -19.84 27.20 14.08
C SER A 327 -20.50 28.55 13.75
N PRO A 328 -21.58 28.61 12.96
CA PRO A 328 -22.34 29.83 12.73
C PRO A 328 -22.94 30.32 14.05
N GLN A 329 -22.69 31.59 14.41
CA GLN A 329 -23.28 32.25 15.54
C GLN A 329 -24.81 32.38 15.35
N PRO A 330 -25.62 32.17 16.38
CA PRO A 330 -27.06 32.42 16.29
C PRO A 330 -27.32 33.90 16.10
N GLY A 331 -28.12 34.22 15.08
CA GLY A 331 -28.48 35.56 14.70
C GLY A 331 -29.13 36.35 15.84
N VAL A 332 -28.69 37.59 15.97
CA VAL A 332 -29.25 38.62 16.83
C VAL A 332 -30.68 38.90 16.35
N GLY A 333 -31.63 38.83 17.26
CA GLY A 333 -33.05 39.08 17.02
C GLY A 333 -33.29 40.48 16.49
N LEU A 334 -34.11 40.55 15.44
CA LEU A 334 -34.75 41.78 15.00
C LEU A 334 -35.87 42.11 16.01
N ASP A 335 -35.66 43.18 16.72
CA ASP A 335 -36.66 43.84 17.58
C ASP A 335 -37.68 44.57 16.67
N GLN A 336 -38.95 44.39 17.05
CA GLN A 336 -40.09 45.06 16.40
C GLN A 336 -40.16 46.51 16.85
N ARG A 337 -40.26 47.41 15.88
CA ARG A 337 -41.17 48.55 15.89
C ARG A 337 -41.61 48.96 14.51
#